data_c3ffc11000fed56f33d94cda216f3f09
#
_entry.id   c3ffc11000fed56f33d94cda216f3f09
#
_cell.length_a   1.000
_cell.length_b   1.000
_cell.length_c   1.000
_cell.angle_alpha   90.00
_cell.angle_beta   90.00
_cell.angle_gamma   90.00
#
_symmetry.space_group_name_H-M   'P 1'
#
loop_
_entity.id
_entity.type
_entity.pdbx_description
1 polymer ?
#
loop_
_entity_poly.entity_id
_entity_poly.type
_entity_poly.pdbx_seq_one_letter_code
_entity_poly.pdbx_strand_id
1 'polypeptide(L)'
;MLCLNHIDKIKHALGISGVQTLVCSWRSSNTEKGTQIDLLIDRKDETINICEMKFYKSEFEISKEYEEKLLEKLRIFTEETKTSKSLLLTLITSFGLKQNNHSDIVQKQITMNDLFI
;
A
#
# COMPACT_ATOMS: atom_id res chain seq x y z
N MET A 1 -7.70 -4.02 -13.13
CA MET A 1 -7.64 -3.17 -11.93
C MET A 1 -6.95 -1.85 -12.30
N LEU A 2 -7.51 -0.74 -11.87
CA LEU A 2 -7.02 0.59 -12.25
C LEU A 2 -5.55 0.80 -11.91
N CYS A 3 -5.15 0.42 -10.70
CA CYS A 3 -3.76 0.64 -10.27
C CYS A 3 -2.75 -0.16 -11.06
N LEU A 4 -3.09 -1.37 -11.46
CA LEU A 4 -2.17 -2.19 -12.26
C LEU A 4 -1.96 -1.62 -13.66
N ASN A 5 -2.99 -0.93 -14.19
CA ASN A 5 -2.89 -0.29 -15.51
C ASN A 5 -2.06 0.98 -15.48
N HIS A 6 -1.77 1.50 -14.28
CA HIS A 6 -1.05 2.76 -14.11
C HIS A 6 0.20 2.61 -13.26
N ILE A 7 0.85 1.44 -13.32
CA ILE A 7 1.99 1.14 -12.43
C ILE A 7 3.14 2.12 -12.63
N ASP A 8 3.41 2.56 -13.85
CA ASP A 8 4.48 3.52 -14.10
C ASP A 8 4.19 4.87 -13.45
N LYS A 9 2.92 5.28 -13.43
CA LYS A 9 2.51 6.52 -12.79
C LYS A 9 2.56 6.41 -11.27
N ILE A 10 2.24 5.23 -10.73
CA ILE A 10 2.38 4.97 -9.30
C ILE A 10 3.85 5.08 -8.90
N LYS A 11 4.74 4.46 -9.67
CA LYS A 11 6.17 4.54 -9.40
C LYS A 11 6.67 5.98 -9.48
N HIS A 12 6.19 6.74 -10.45
CA HIS A 12 6.56 8.15 -10.60
C HIS A 12 6.09 8.96 -9.38
N ALA A 13 4.85 8.76 -8.95
CA ALA A 13 4.30 9.45 -7.78
C ALA A 13 5.07 9.14 -6.51
N LEU A 14 5.62 7.92 -6.41
CA LEU A 14 6.44 7.51 -5.27
C LEU A 14 7.90 7.95 -5.39
N GLY A 15 8.29 8.52 -6.53
CA GLY A 15 9.66 8.94 -6.75
C GLY A 15 10.63 7.77 -6.99
N ILE A 16 10.14 6.65 -7.49
CA ILE A 16 10.96 5.44 -7.66
C ILE A 16 11.03 4.96 -9.11
N SER A 17 10.78 5.85 -10.08
CA SER A 17 10.81 5.45 -11.49
C SER A 17 12.13 4.83 -11.93
N GLY A 18 13.25 5.25 -11.32
CA GLY A 18 14.57 4.70 -11.64
C GLY A 18 14.95 3.46 -10.84
N VAL A 19 14.08 2.99 -9.94
CA VAL A 19 14.36 1.84 -9.10
C VAL A 19 13.77 0.59 -9.74
N GLN A 20 14.56 -0.48 -9.81
CA GLN A 20 14.04 -1.75 -10.28
C GLN A 20 13.03 -2.30 -9.27
N THR A 21 11.90 -2.78 -9.75
CA THR A 21 10.83 -3.27 -8.90
C THR A 21 10.25 -4.56 -9.45
N LEU A 22 9.70 -5.36 -8.54
CA LEU A 22 8.85 -6.49 -8.87
C LEU A 22 7.45 -6.17 -8.32
N VAL A 23 6.46 -6.14 -9.19
CA VAL A 23 5.09 -5.81 -8.82
C VAL A 23 4.26 -7.09 -8.79
N CYS A 24 3.60 -7.33 -7.68
CA CYS A 24 2.81 -8.56 -7.52
C CYS A 24 1.68 -8.36 -6.51
N SER A 25 0.85 -9.36 -6.37
CA SER A 25 -0.07 -9.47 -5.26
C SER A 25 0.43 -10.54 -4.29
N TRP A 26 -0.11 -10.55 -3.08
CA TRP A 26 0.31 -11.52 -2.08
C TRP A 26 -0.89 -11.96 -1.25
N ARG A 27 -0.91 -13.22 -0.90
CA ARG A 27 -1.94 -13.80 -0.06
C ARG A 27 -1.31 -14.66 1.01
N SER A 28 -1.82 -14.53 2.24
CA SER A 28 -1.37 -15.35 3.37
C SER A 28 -1.67 -16.81 3.10
N SER A 29 -0.74 -17.69 3.49
CA SER A 29 -0.96 -19.12 3.44
C SER A 29 -1.82 -19.63 4.61
N ASN A 30 -2.00 -18.80 5.64
CA ASN A 30 -2.82 -19.15 6.80
C ASN A 30 -4.28 -18.85 6.51
N THR A 31 -5.09 -19.91 6.33
CA THR A 31 -6.49 -19.76 5.94
C THR A 31 -7.40 -19.27 7.07
N GLU A 32 -6.99 -19.42 8.33
CA GLU A 32 -7.80 -18.98 9.47
C GLU A 32 -7.79 -17.48 9.67
N LYS A 33 -6.64 -16.85 9.40
CA LYS A 33 -6.48 -15.40 9.48
C LYS A 33 -6.02 -14.84 8.14
N GLY A 34 -6.58 -15.39 7.06
CA GLY A 34 -6.17 -15.02 5.73
C GLY A 34 -6.19 -13.51 5.50
N THR A 35 -5.09 -12.98 5.00
CA THR A 35 -5.01 -11.60 4.57
C THR A 35 -4.47 -11.56 3.15
N GLN A 36 -4.78 -10.48 2.44
CA GLN A 36 -4.41 -10.33 1.05
C GLN A 36 -3.92 -8.92 0.79
N ILE A 37 -2.84 -8.82 0.02
CA ILE A 37 -2.32 -7.54 -0.45
C ILE A 37 -2.50 -7.53 -1.97
N ASP A 38 -3.35 -6.62 -2.46
CA ASP A 38 -3.68 -6.57 -3.88
C ASP A 38 -2.54 -6.02 -4.73
N LEU A 39 -1.77 -5.10 -4.19
CA LEU A 39 -0.65 -4.50 -4.91
C LEU A 39 0.54 -4.37 -3.97
N LEU A 40 1.65 -4.98 -4.38
CA LEU A 40 2.87 -4.96 -3.62
C LEU A 40 4.01 -4.61 -4.58
N ILE A 41 4.81 -3.62 -4.22
CA ILE A 41 5.95 -3.19 -5.02
C ILE A 41 7.22 -3.52 -4.25
N ASP A 42 7.88 -4.59 -4.67
CA ASP A 42 9.14 -5.06 -4.07
C ASP A 42 10.28 -4.34 -4.78
N ARG A 43 10.94 -3.45 -4.07
CA ARG A 43 11.98 -2.57 -4.62
C ARG A 43 13.37 -3.14 -4.37
N LYS A 44 14.27 -2.91 -5.31
CA LYS A 44 15.66 -3.35 -5.16
C LYS A 44 16.44 -2.51 -4.14
N ASP A 45 15.88 -1.39 -3.68
CA ASP A 45 16.52 -0.54 -2.67
C ASP A 45 16.15 -0.93 -1.23
N GLU A 46 15.88 -2.21 -0.98
CA GLU A 46 15.61 -2.79 0.33
C GLU A 46 14.31 -2.27 0.96
N THR A 47 13.33 -1.91 0.12
CA THR A 47 12.04 -1.40 0.56
C THR A 47 10.90 -2.09 -0.18
N ILE A 48 9.79 -2.33 0.52
CA ILE A 48 8.57 -2.86 -0.09
C ILE A 48 7.43 -1.89 0.20
N ASN A 49 6.78 -1.41 -0.86
CA ASN A 49 5.55 -0.63 -0.71
C ASN A 49 4.37 -1.59 -0.65
N ILE A 50 3.63 -1.56 0.46
CA ILE A 50 2.39 -2.32 0.64
C ILE A 50 1.27 -1.35 0.32
N CYS A 51 0.60 -1.57 -0.82
CA CYS A 51 -0.37 -0.62 -1.33
C CYS A 51 -1.80 -1.06 -1.03
N GLU A 52 -2.57 -0.16 -0.42
CA GLU A 52 -3.99 -0.35 -0.17
C GLU A 52 -4.75 0.67 -1.01
N MET A 53 -5.83 0.21 -1.64
CA MET A 53 -6.60 1.04 -2.56
C MET A 53 -7.98 1.32 -1.98
N LYS A 54 -8.35 2.61 -1.86
CA LYS A 54 -9.64 3.03 -1.33
C LYS A 54 -10.18 4.17 -2.20
N PHE A 55 -11.12 3.86 -3.06
CA PHE A 55 -11.72 4.82 -3.99
C PHE A 55 -13.11 5.21 -3.51
N TYR A 56 -13.20 6.38 -2.88
CA TYR A 56 -14.45 6.93 -2.33
C TYR A 56 -14.78 8.28 -2.97
N LYS A 57 -15.97 8.77 -2.69
CA LYS A 57 -16.43 10.07 -3.21
C LYS A 57 -15.83 11.27 -2.50
N SER A 58 -15.15 11.05 -1.39
CA SER A 58 -14.55 12.11 -0.58
C SER A 58 -13.23 11.60 -0.02
N GLU A 59 -12.54 12.42 0.78
CA GLU A 59 -11.34 11.99 1.47
C GLU A 59 -11.61 10.73 2.28
N PHE A 60 -10.64 9.82 2.28
CA PHE A 60 -10.74 8.59 3.05
C PHE A 60 -10.27 8.82 4.47
N GLU A 61 -11.06 8.37 5.44
CA GLU A 61 -10.71 8.46 6.84
C GLU A 61 -10.39 7.08 7.40
N ILE A 62 -9.23 6.97 8.06
CA ILE A 62 -8.82 5.72 8.70
C ILE A 62 -9.45 5.66 10.09
N SER A 63 -10.30 4.66 10.31
CA SER A 63 -10.86 4.39 11.63
C SER A 63 -9.85 3.60 12.47
N LYS A 64 -10.12 3.52 13.78
CA LYS A 64 -9.30 2.71 14.67
C LYS A 64 -9.29 1.24 14.23
N GLU A 65 -10.44 0.72 13.84
CA GLU A 65 -10.57 -0.67 13.39
C GLU A 65 -9.77 -0.91 12.11
N TYR A 66 -9.80 0.05 11.18
CA TYR A 66 -9.05 -0.09 9.94
C TYR A 66 -7.54 -0.01 10.19
N GLU A 67 -7.12 0.88 11.09
CA GLU A 67 -5.71 0.95 11.48
C GLU A 67 -5.24 -0.39 12.03
N GLU A 68 -6.03 -1.01 12.90
CA GLU A 68 -5.70 -2.31 13.46
C GLU A 68 -5.59 -3.37 12.40
N LYS A 69 -6.48 -3.36 11.40
CA LYS A 69 -6.43 -4.30 10.27
C LYS A 69 -5.16 -4.11 9.44
N LEU A 70 -4.77 -2.87 9.20
CA LEU A 70 -3.55 -2.59 8.43
C LEU A 70 -2.31 -3.05 9.19
N LEU A 71 -2.24 -2.79 10.49
CA LEU A 71 -1.11 -3.23 11.31
C LEU A 71 -1.03 -4.75 11.35
N GLU A 72 -2.17 -5.43 11.48
CA GLU A 72 -2.23 -6.89 11.45
C GLU A 72 -1.74 -7.43 10.10
N LYS A 73 -2.13 -6.81 9.01
CA LYS A 73 -1.70 -7.19 7.67
C LYS A 73 -0.18 -7.08 7.52
N LEU A 74 0.41 -5.99 8.01
CA LEU A 74 1.85 -5.80 7.99
C LEU A 74 2.57 -6.85 8.83
N ARG A 75 2.01 -7.16 10.00
CA ARG A 75 2.56 -8.16 10.90
C ARG A 75 2.57 -9.55 10.26
N ILE A 76 1.43 -9.95 9.69
CA ILE A 76 1.31 -11.27 9.06
C ILE A 76 2.26 -11.36 7.87
N PHE A 77 2.34 -10.32 7.05
CA PHE A 77 3.27 -10.30 5.91
C PHE A 77 4.71 -10.49 6.36
N THR A 78 5.12 -9.75 7.39
CA THR A 78 6.48 -9.84 7.92
C THR A 78 6.78 -11.23 8.45
N GLU A 79 5.84 -11.81 9.20
CA GLU A 79 6.03 -13.14 9.79
C GLU A 79 6.12 -14.24 8.72
N GLU A 80 5.27 -14.20 7.71
CA GLU A 80 5.23 -15.26 6.70
C GLU A 80 6.35 -15.15 5.68
N THR A 81 6.72 -13.95 5.28
CA THR A 81 7.79 -13.76 4.28
C THR A 81 9.17 -13.70 4.91
N LYS A 82 9.23 -13.42 6.22
CA LYS A 82 10.50 -13.24 6.95
C LYS A 82 11.42 -12.21 6.31
N THR A 83 10.82 -11.21 5.67
CA THR A 83 11.58 -10.17 4.99
C THR A 83 12.31 -9.27 5.98
N SER A 84 13.52 -8.85 5.61
CA SER A 84 14.27 -7.85 6.37
C SER A 84 14.14 -6.45 5.76
N LYS A 85 13.40 -6.33 4.65
CA LYS A 85 13.21 -5.05 4.00
C LYS A 85 12.28 -4.15 4.80
N SER A 86 12.45 -2.83 4.63
CA SER A 86 11.54 -1.86 5.23
C SER A 86 10.20 -1.89 4.52
N LEU A 87 9.12 -1.86 5.28
CA LEU A 87 7.76 -1.84 4.72
C LEU A 87 7.22 -0.42 4.79
N LEU A 88 6.76 0.09 3.66
CA LEU A 88 6.10 1.39 3.57
C LEU A 88 4.64 1.19 3.23
N LEU A 89 3.77 1.51 4.18
CA LEU A 89 2.32 1.44 3.93
C LEU A 89 1.94 2.60 3.02
N THR A 90 1.40 2.27 1.86
CA THR A 90 1.07 3.22 0.81
C THR A 90 -0.42 3.18 0.54
N LEU A 91 -1.10 4.30 0.68
CA LEU A 91 -2.54 4.37 0.44
C LEU A 91 -2.82 5.08 -0.88
N ILE A 92 -3.61 4.43 -1.74
CA ILE A 92 -4.01 4.98 -3.03
C ILE A 92 -5.50 5.27 -2.95
N THR A 93 -5.87 6.56 -3.05
CA THR A 93 -7.24 7.00 -2.86
C THR A 93 -7.72 7.88 -4.00
N SER A 94 -9.03 8.14 -4.02
CA SER A 94 -9.60 9.08 -4.99
C SER A 94 -9.23 10.53 -4.67
N PHE A 95 -9.38 10.95 -3.42
CA PHE A 95 -9.29 12.36 -3.02
C PHE A 95 -8.34 12.63 -1.86
N GLY A 96 -7.53 11.66 -1.50
CA GLY A 96 -6.56 11.82 -0.43
C GLY A 96 -7.05 11.26 0.90
N LEU A 97 -6.21 11.42 1.90
CA LEU A 97 -6.40 10.86 3.22
C LEU A 97 -6.68 11.97 4.21
N LYS A 98 -7.75 11.82 5.00
CA LYS A 98 -8.06 12.76 6.05
C LYS A 98 -7.09 12.61 7.21
N GLN A 99 -6.49 13.72 7.66
CA GLN A 99 -5.56 13.69 8.80
C GLN A 99 -6.32 13.39 10.08
N ASN A 100 -5.87 12.40 10.83
CA ASN A 100 -6.40 12.10 12.17
C ASN A 100 -5.35 11.31 12.96
N ASN A 101 -5.73 10.83 14.15
CA ASN A 101 -4.80 10.10 15.02
C ASN A 101 -4.38 8.74 14.43
N HIS A 102 -5.11 8.24 13.45
CA HIS A 102 -4.87 6.91 12.87
C HIS A 102 -4.17 6.97 11.52
N SER A 103 -4.00 8.17 10.94
CA SER A 103 -3.41 8.31 9.61
C SER A 103 -1.89 8.25 9.61
N ASP A 104 -1.26 8.32 10.77
CA ASP A 104 0.20 8.37 10.89
C ASP A 104 0.89 7.09 10.45
N ILE A 105 0.18 5.97 10.39
CA ILE A 105 0.75 4.71 9.92
C ILE A 105 0.95 4.70 8.40
N VAL A 106 0.30 5.61 7.68
CA VAL A 106 0.44 5.70 6.22
C VAL A 106 1.65 6.57 5.91
N GLN A 107 2.69 5.96 5.35
CA GLN A 107 3.95 6.65 5.05
C GLN A 107 3.94 7.32 3.69
N LYS A 108 3.13 6.83 2.76
CA LYS A 108 3.00 7.37 1.42
C LYS A 108 1.54 7.37 1.00
N GLN A 109 1.12 8.39 0.27
CA GLN A 109 -0.24 8.40 -0.29
C GLN A 109 -0.20 8.90 -1.73
N ILE A 110 -1.09 8.33 -2.53
CA ILE A 110 -1.25 8.65 -3.94
C ILE A 110 -2.73 8.91 -4.18
N THR A 111 -3.05 9.97 -4.94
CA THR A 111 -4.44 10.25 -5.30
C THR A 111 -4.67 9.95 -6.78
N MET A 112 -5.94 9.95 -7.19
CA MET A 112 -6.29 9.75 -8.59
C MET A 112 -5.64 10.81 -9.49
N ASN A 113 -5.48 12.04 -9.00
CA ASN A 113 -4.81 13.09 -9.78
C ASN A 113 -3.38 12.70 -10.13
N ASP A 114 -2.68 12.02 -9.22
CA ASP A 114 -1.31 11.59 -9.45
C ASP A 114 -1.23 10.54 -10.56
N LEU A 115 -2.31 9.76 -10.74
CA LEU A 115 -2.34 8.69 -11.73
C LEU A 115 -2.67 9.17 -13.14
N PHE A 116 -3.25 10.35 -13.26
CA PHE A 116 -3.74 10.87 -14.54
C PHE A 116 -3.04 12.14 -15.01
N ILE A 117 -1.94 12.49 -14.40
CA ILE A 117 -1.12 13.63 -14.83
C ILE A 117 -0.28 13.25 -16.05
#